data_a3c41e96afb4ca05253be8d49c1810b5
#
_entry.id   a3c41e96afb4ca05253be8d49c1810b5
#
_cell.length_a   1.000
_cell.length_b   1.000
_cell.length_c   1.000
_cell.angle_alpha   90.00
_cell.angle_beta   90.00
_cell.angle_gamma   90.00
#
_symmetry.space_group_name_H-M   'P 1'
#
loop_
_entity.id
_entity.type
_entity.pdbx_description
1 polymer ?
#
loop_
_entity_poly.entity_id
_entity_poly.type
_entity_poly.pdbx_seq_one_letter_code
_entity_poly.pdbx_strand_id
1 'polypeptide(L)'
;MQTDSTTSPQLDVLIIGAGLTGLTTAYHLRQAGLSLHLIDQADRTGGVIHTHHEGGFTYEAGPTTGILSHPAVARLSEAFPQLLDTASHEAERRLILKSLGGKGQRQTFLPLPSSPLSGLRTPLFTLW
;
A
#
# COMPACT_ATOMS: atom_id res chain seq x y z
N MET A 1 -30.51 4.53 -46.76
CA MET A 1 -29.89 3.61 -45.80
C MET A 1 -28.77 4.40 -45.16
N GLN A 2 -29.08 5.11 -44.03
CA GLN A 2 -28.11 5.90 -43.28
C GLN A 2 -27.40 4.95 -42.34
N THR A 3 -26.11 4.75 -42.56
CA THR A 3 -25.26 4.08 -41.59
C THR A 3 -24.93 5.09 -40.50
N ASP A 4 -25.65 5.03 -39.38
CA ASP A 4 -25.21 5.70 -38.17
C ASP A 4 -23.85 5.14 -37.77
N SER A 5 -22.82 5.88 -38.10
CA SER A 5 -21.49 5.68 -37.56
C SER A 5 -21.52 6.09 -36.07
N THR A 6 -21.88 5.13 -35.25
CA THR A 6 -21.70 5.22 -33.80
C THR A 6 -20.18 5.28 -33.56
N THR A 7 -19.64 6.49 -33.56
CA THR A 7 -18.23 6.71 -33.21
C THR A 7 -18.10 6.34 -31.74
N SER A 8 -17.61 5.14 -31.47
CA SER A 8 -17.24 4.76 -30.10
C SER A 8 -16.30 5.81 -29.54
N PRO A 9 -16.50 6.30 -28.31
CA PRO A 9 -15.61 7.28 -27.74
C PRO A 9 -14.20 6.73 -27.76
N GLN A 10 -13.31 7.44 -28.46
CA GLN A 10 -11.90 7.08 -28.53
C GLN A 10 -11.28 7.35 -27.15
N LEU A 11 -10.69 6.31 -26.55
CA LEU A 11 -9.94 6.42 -25.32
C LEU A 11 -8.46 6.68 -25.65
N ASP A 12 -7.84 7.59 -24.88
CA ASP A 12 -6.41 7.83 -24.99
C ASP A 12 -5.61 6.72 -24.32
N VAL A 13 -6.11 6.20 -23.19
CA VAL A 13 -5.40 5.23 -22.36
C VAL A 13 -6.35 4.15 -21.82
N LEU A 14 -5.92 2.91 -21.89
CA LEU A 14 -6.50 1.78 -21.15
C LEU A 14 -5.52 1.34 -20.07
N ILE A 15 -5.96 1.35 -18.82
CA ILE A 15 -5.19 0.89 -17.66
C ILE A 15 -5.69 -0.48 -17.25
N ILE A 16 -4.79 -1.45 -17.13
CA ILE A 16 -5.10 -2.80 -16.67
C ILE A 16 -4.55 -2.96 -15.25
N GLY A 17 -5.46 -3.17 -14.30
CA GLY A 17 -5.18 -3.30 -12.87
C GLY A 17 -5.62 -2.07 -12.07
N ALA A 18 -6.58 -2.26 -11.17
CA ALA A 18 -7.13 -1.23 -10.28
C ALA A 18 -6.53 -1.27 -8.87
N GLY A 19 -5.30 -1.73 -8.73
CA GLY A 19 -4.51 -1.58 -7.51
C GLY A 19 -3.98 -0.16 -7.34
N LEU A 20 -3.22 0.10 -6.29
CA LEU A 20 -2.69 1.43 -5.94
C LEU A 20 -1.96 2.09 -7.13
N THR A 21 -1.14 1.33 -7.86
CA THR A 21 -0.38 1.85 -9.01
C THR A 21 -1.31 2.28 -10.15
N GLY A 22 -2.27 1.42 -10.52
CA GLY A 22 -3.22 1.73 -11.60
C GLY A 22 -4.11 2.93 -11.26
N LEU A 23 -4.61 2.99 -10.03
CA LEU A 23 -5.42 4.12 -9.54
C LEU A 23 -4.62 5.43 -9.51
N THR A 24 -3.38 5.40 -9.04
CA THR A 24 -2.50 6.58 -9.03
C THR A 24 -2.18 7.05 -10.45
N THR A 25 -1.92 6.11 -11.37
CA THR A 25 -1.71 6.41 -12.78
C THR A 25 -2.96 7.05 -13.41
N ALA A 26 -4.13 6.46 -13.16
CA ALA A 26 -5.40 6.99 -13.63
C ALA A 26 -5.64 8.42 -13.13
N TYR A 27 -5.37 8.67 -11.86
CA TYR A 27 -5.49 10.00 -11.25
C TYR A 27 -4.64 11.04 -11.98
N HIS A 28 -3.35 10.77 -12.18
CA HIS A 28 -2.45 11.73 -12.83
C HIS A 28 -2.77 11.94 -14.32
N LEU A 29 -3.12 10.88 -15.05
CA LEU A 29 -3.50 11.00 -16.45
C LEU A 29 -4.81 11.77 -16.63
N ARG A 30 -5.76 11.59 -15.72
CA ARG A 30 -6.99 12.37 -15.70
C ARG A 30 -6.75 13.84 -15.41
N GLN A 31 -5.84 14.17 -14.50
CA GLN A 31 -5.41 15.55 -14.26
C GLN A 31 -4.72 16.17 -15.48
N ALA A 32 -4.08 15.36 -16.31
CA ALA A 32 -3.50 15.79 -17.58
C ALA A 32 -4.54 15.94 -18.72
N GLY A 33 -5.83 15.69 -18.44
CA GLY A 33 -6.93 15.85 -19.39
C GLY A 33 -7.15 14.66 -20.32
N LEU A 34 -6.50 13.52 -20.08
CA LEU A 34 -6.65 12.34 -20.94
C LEU A 34 -7.95 11.58 -20.62
N SER A 35 -8.57 11.05 -21.67
CA SER A 35 -9.67 10.09 -21.57
C SER A 35 -9.11 8.70 -21.30
N LEU A 36 -9.60 8.06 -20.25
CA LEU A 36 -9.08 6.75 -19.86
C LEU A 36 -10.18 5.81 -19.39
N HIS A 37 -9.87 4.52 -19.53
CA HIS A 37 -10.63 3.45 -18.93
C HIS A 37 -9.71 2.58 -18.08
N LEU A 38 -10.19 2.15 -16.92
CA LEU A 38 -9.45 1.30 -16.00
C LEU A 38 -10.23 0.01 -15.81
N ILE A 39 -9.57 -1.12 -16.00
CA ILE A 39 -10.16 -2.45 -15.84
C ILE A 39 -9.34 -3.28 -14.85
N ASP A 40 -10.02 -4.15 -14.13
CA ASP A 40 -9.41 -5.12 -13.22
C ASP A 40 -10.12 -6.47 -13.35
N GLN A 41 -9.43 -7.55 -13.01
CA GLN A 41 -10.04 -8.88 -12.95
C GLN A 41 -10.97 -9.06 -11.75
N ALA A 42 -10.77 -8.27 -10.69
CA ALA A 42 -11.62 -8.28 -9.50
C ALA A 42 -12.82 -7.35 -9.68
N ASP A 43 -13.88 -7.61 -8.94
CA ASP A 43 -15.10 -6.80 -8.87
C ASP A 43 -14.95 -5.53 -8.00
N ARG A 44 -13.73 -5.31 -7.44
CA ARG A 44 -13.39 -4.17 -6.58
C ARG A 44 -12.06 -3.54 -6.97
N THR A 45 -11.87 -2.30 -6.58
CA THR A 45 -10.59 -1.59 -6.65
C THR A 45 -9.73 -1.82 -5.39
N GLY A 46 -8.45 -1.39 -5.43
CA GLY A 46 -7.51 -1.45 -4.30
C GLY A 46 -6.48 -2.57 -4.41
N GLY A 47 -6.74 -3.61 -5.20
CA GLY A 47 -5.82 -4.75 -5.35
C GLY A 47 -5.55 -5.46 -4.01
N VAL A 48 -4.29 -5.49 -3.58
CA VAL A 48 -3.89 -6.10 -2.29
C VAL A 48 -4.28 -5.28 -1.06
N ILE A 49 -4.63 -3.99 -1.22
CA ILE A 49 -5.13 -3.16 -0.14
C ILE A 49 -6.62 -3.47 0.01
N HIS A 50 -6.98 -4.11 1.11
CA HIS A 50 -8.34 -4.55 1.34
C HIS A 50 -8.65 -4.62 2.83
N THR A 51 -9.62 -3.81 3.24
CA THR A 51 -10.17 -3.83 4.59
C THR A 51 -11.33 -4.82 4.65
N HIS A 52 -11.29 -5.74 5.57
CA HIS A 52 -12.36 -6.68 5.86
C HIS A 52 -13.17 -6.25 7.08
N HIS A 53 -14.48 -6.46 6.99
CA HIS A 53 -15.40 -6.27 8.10
C HIS A 53 -16.16 -7.59 8.31
N GLU A 54 -15.81 -8.33 9.34
CA GLU A 54 -16.39 -9.65 9.59
C GLU A 54 -16.54 -9.89 11.09
N GLY A 55 -17.70 -10.39 11.52
CA GLY A 55 -17.96 -10.76 12.92
C GLY A 55 -17.81 -9.61 13.92
N GLY A 56 -17.98 -8.35 13.48
CA GLY A 56 -17.76 -7.15 14.31
C GLY A 56 -16.30 -6.70 14.38
N PHE A 57 -15.40 -7.37 13.68
CA PHE A 57 -14.00 -7.00 13.57
C PHE A 57 -13.72 -6.28 12.25
N THR A 58 -12.78 -5.35 12.31
CA THR A 58 -12.21 -4.70 11.12
C THR A 58 -10.73 -5.02 11.05
N TYR A 59 -10.28 -5.58 9.93
CA TYR A 59 -8.87 -5.92 9.74
C TYR A 59 -8.43 -5.72 8.29
N GLU A 60 -7.15 -5.43 8.12
CA GLU A 60 -6.52 -5.23 6.82
C GLU A 60 -5.91 -6.54 6.31
N ALA A 61 -6.22 -6.92 5.07
CA ALA A 61 -5.62 -8.08 4.42
C ALA A 61 -4.31 -7.76 3.69
N GLY A 62 -3.98 -6.48 3.56
CA GLY A 62 -2.80 -5.99 2.87
C GLY A 62 -1.97 -5.02 3.70
N PRO A 63 -1.22 -4.11 3.04
CA PRO A 63 -0.45 -3.07 3.71
C PRO A 63 -1.38 -2.15 4.54
N THR A 64 -1.05 -1.98 5.81
CA THR A 64 -1.80 -1.11 6.74
C THR A 64 -1.19 0.27 6.88
N THR A 65 0.08 0.43 6.51
CA THR A 65 0.82 1.69 6.70
C THR A 65 1.68 2.00 5.49
N GLY A 66 1.91 3.28 5.26
CA GLY A 66 2.80 3.79 4.23
C GLY A 66 3.81 4.79 4.78
N ILE A 67 4.87 5.03 4.03
CA ILE A 67 5.90 6.01 4.36
C ILE A 67 5.75 7.19 3.40
N LEU A 68 5.54 8.40 3.93
CA LEU A 68 5.34 9.64 3.17
C LEU A 68 6.63 10.33 2.77
N SER A 69 7.80 9.72 2.98
CA SER A 69 9.10 10.35 2.70
C SER A 69 9.38 10.57 1.20
N HIS A 70 8.70 9.85 0.32
CA HIS A 70 8.88 10.02 -1.12
C HIS A 70 7.99 11.16 -1.65
N PRO A 71 8.52 12.14 -2.42
CA PRO A 71 7.77 13.30 -2.87
C PRO A 71 6.48 12.99 -3.66
N ALA A 72 6.47 11.90 -4.42
CA ALA A 72 5.27 11.48 -5.16
C ALA A 72 4.16 11.00 -4.23
N VAL A 73 4.52 10.29 -3.14
CA VAL A 73 3.56 9.82 -2.13
C VAL A 73 3.04 11.00 -1.31
N ALA A 74 3.91 11.96 -0.95
CA ALA A 74 3.53 13.17 -0.25
C ALA A 74 2.50 13.98 -1.06
N ARG A 75 2.73 14.18 -2.36
CA ARG A 75 1.77 14.87 -3.24
C ARG A 75 0.41 14.16 -3.35
N LEU A 76 0.42 12.83 -3.38
CA LEU A 76 -0.82 12.06 -3.39
C LEU A 76 -1.57 12.22 -2.06
N SER A 77 -0.85 12.23 -0.93
CA SER A 77 -1.44 12.44 0.40
C SER A 77 -2.02 13.85 0.57
N GLU A 78 -1.40 14.87 -0.01
CA GLU A 78 -1.92 16.23 -0.04
C GLU A 78 -3.22 16.34 -0.85
N ALA A 79 -3.36 15.54 -1.92
CA ALA A 79 -4.58 15.51 -2.72
C ALA A 79 -5.76 14.84 -1.99
N PHE A 80 -5.49 13.95 -1.03
CA PHE A 80 -6.48 13.18 -0.29
C PHE A 80 -6.24 13.16 1.23
N PRO A 81 -6.12 14.33 1.88
CA PRO A 81 -5.76 14.41 3.29
C PRO A 81 -6.75 13.71 4.23
N GLN A 82 -8.04 13.64 3.82
CA GLN A 82 -9.10 13.01 4.61
C GLN A 82 -9.02 11.48 4.63
N LEU A 83 -8.19 10.86 3.78
CA LEU A 83 -8.04 9.41 3.69
C LEU A 83 -6.84 8.88 4.48
N LEU A 84 -6.07 9.78 5.12
CA LEU A 84 -4.86 9.43 5.84
C LEU A 84 -5.01 9.77 7.31
N ASP A 85 -4.56 8.84 8.12
CA ASP A 85 -4.42 9.06 9.56
C ASP A 85 -2.99 8.78 10.00
N THR A 86 -2.56 9.44 11.05
CA THR A 86 -1.23 9.24 11.62
C THR A 86 -1.22 7.96 12.45
N ALA A 87 -0.21 7.12 12.22
CA ALA A 87 -0.02 5.93 13.04
C ALA A 87 0.12 6.31 14.52
N SER A 88 -0.50 5.56 15.41
CA SER A 88 -0.35 5.75 16.84
C SER A 88 1.10 5.52 17.28
N HIS A 89 1.53 6.13 18.41
CA HIS A 89 2.86 5.90 18.98
C HIS A 89 3.14 4.43 19.30
N GLU A 90 2.11 3.66 19.57
CA GLU A 90 2.22 2.21 19.77
C GLU A 90 2.54 1.47 18.49
N ALA A 91 2.02 1.93 17.35
CA ALA A 91 2.31 1.39 16.02
C ALA A 91 3.73 1.73 15.53
N GLU A 92 4.41 2.70 16.14
CA GLU A 92 5.81 3.01 15.86
C GLU A 92 6.78 1.91 16.34
N ARG A 93 6.33 1.02 17.22
CA ARG A 93 7.13 -0.13 17.66
C ARG A 93 7.29 -1.14 16.54
N ARG A 94 8.41 -1.06 15.88
CA ARG A 94 8.79 -2.03 14.85
C ARG A 94 9.37 -3.27 15.51
N LEU A 95 8.75 -4.42 15.23
CA LEU A 95 9.18 -5.71 15.74
C LEU A 95 9.69 -6.56 14.58
N ILE A 96 10.79 -7.27 14.79
CA ILE A 96 11.30 -8.30 13.89
C ILE A 96 11.05 -9.65 14.53
N LEU A 97 10.50 -10.58 13.74
CA LEU A 97 10.42 -11.97 14.12
C LEU A 97 11.77 -12.64 13.84
N LYS A 98 12.51 -12.98 14.89
CA LYS A 98 13.76 -13.73 14.78
C LYS A 98 13.52 -15.19 15.15
N SER A 99 13.94 -16.09 14.27
CA SER A 99 14.01 -17.53 14.54
C SER A 99 15.34 -17.84 15.20
N LEU A 100 15.31 -18.31 16.43
CA LEU A 100 16.49 -18.66 17.21
C LEU A 100 16.61 -20.18 17.28
N GLY A 101 17.69 -20.73 16.67
CA GLY A 101 18.06 -22.16 16.82
C GLY A 101 17.68 -23.07 15.65
N GLY A 102 18.25 -24.32 15.66
CA GLY A 102 18.02 -25.37 14.68
C GLY A 102 16.67 -26.09 14.84
N LYS A 103 16.61 -27.40 14.59
CA LYS A 103 15.37 -28.19 14.64
C LYS A 103 14.64 -28.01 16.00
N GLY A 104 13.60 -27.17 16.03
CA GLY A 104 12.88 -26.78 17.24
C GLY A 104 12.78 -25.24 17.36
N GLN A 105 12.62 -24.56 16.23
CA GLN A 105 12.67 -23.09 16.09
C GLN A 105 11.80 -22.36 17.13
N ARG A 106 12.45 -21.74 18.09
CA ARG A 106 11.81 -20.76 18.95
C ARG A 106 11.77 -19.42 18.22
N GLN A 107 10.59 -18.96 17.90
CA GLN A 107 10.38 -17.64 17.33
C GLN A 107 10.19 -16.62 18.44
N THR A 108 10.84 -15.48 18.34
CA THR A 108 10.66 -14.39 19.28
C THR A 108 10.58 -13.06 18.55
N PHE A 109 9.71 -12.16 19.04
CA PHE A 109 9.63 -10.80 18.56
C PHE A 109 10.68 -9.95 19.26
N LEU A 110 11.53 -9.29 18.48
CA LEU A 110 12.55 -8.38 18.98
C LEU A 110 12.26 -6.97 18.48
N PRO A 111 12.35 -5.95 19.33
CA PRO A 111 12.19 -4.57 18.89
C PRO A 111 13.35 -4.17 17.98
N LEU A 112 13.03 -3.44 16.90
CA LEU A 112 14.03 -2.79 16.08
C LEU A 112 14.74 -1.71 16.90
N PRO A 113 16.07 -1.65 16.86
CA PRO A 113 16.81 -0.58 17.54
C PRO A 113 16.45 0.78 16.91
N SER A 114 16.09 1.73 17.75
CA SER A 114 15.74 3.11 17.36
C SER A 114 16.91 4.09 17.45
N SER A 115 18.05 3.64 17.97
CA SER A 115 19.27 4.46 18.13
C SER A 115 20.52 3.62 17.97
N PRO A 116 21.68 4.22 17.66
CA PRO A 116 22.95 3.50 17.54
C PRO A 116 23.30 2.69 18.82
N LEU A 117 23.03 3.26 19.98
CA LEU A 117 23.31 2.61 21.27
C LEU A 117 22.39 1.41 21.52
N SER A 118 21.12 1.49 21.15
CA SER A 118 20.19 0.35 21.20
C SER A 118 20.56 -0.72 20.17
N GLY A 119 21.17 -0.33 19.05
CA GLY A 119 21.69 -1.23 18.03
C GLY A 119 22.81 -2.14 18.56
N LEU A 120 23.70 -1.59 19.38
CA LEU A 120 24.80 -2.36 20.00
C LEU A 120 24.31 -3.36 21.06
N ARG A 121 23.16 -3.13 21.65
CA ARG A 121 22.57 -3.98 22.70
C ARG A 121 21.51 -4.97 22.20
N THR A 122 21.15 -4.89 20.93
CA THR A 122 20.09 -5.77 20.41
C THR A 122 20.64 -7.16 20.09
N PRO A 123 19.93 -8.23 20.43
CA PRO A 123 20.28 -9.60 20.03
C PRO A 123 19.98 -9.89 18.55
N LEU A 124 19.58 -8.87 17.76
CA LEU A 124 19.37 -9.04 16.31
C LEU A 124 20.68 -9.29 15.58
N PHE A 125 21.77 -8.73 16.05
CA PHE A 125 23.09 -8.90 15.46
C PHE A 125 23.96 -9.75 16.38
N THR A 126 24.49 -10.83 15.88
CA THR A 126 25.58 -11.56 16.52
C THR A 126 26.87 -10.86 16.12
N LEU A 127 27.53 -10.22 17.07
CA LEU A 127 28.93 -9.81 16.87
C LEU A 127 29.78 -11.09 16.91
N TRP A 128 30.48 -11.34 15.83
CA TRP A 128 31.49 -12.39 15.73
C TRP A 128 32.74 -11.95 16.44
#